data_81cf9d24a9cbd3b5e229fc0d731bf43d
#
_entry.id   81cf9d24a9cbd3b5e229fc0d731bf43d
#
_cell.length_a   1.000
_cell.length_b   1.000
_cell.length_c   1.000
_cell.angle_alpha   90.00
_cell.angle_beta   90.00
_cell.angle_gamma   90.00
#
_symmetry.space_group_name_H-M   'P 1'
#
loop_
_entity.id
_entity.type
_entity.pdbx_description
1 polymer ?
#
loop_
_entity_poly.entity_id
_entity_poly.type
_entity_poly.pdbx_seq_one_letter_code
_entity_poly.pdbx_strand_id
1 'polypeptide(L)'
;MLRVLLVDDEPFIVQGLMVFVDWEQEGYEIVYTAADGAEALTYLKEHKVDLVISDIKMPVMSGLELLETIRRENISDAYFIILSGYSDFSYAQQAIRYECMEYILKPVEKEELLGVLRRVAKVSEAARENEKKKQKLEHEYLARNIIALLCGKYDTVNLEYIKSHMNLSDSVRYVYLEPYDIGDMSEQEDGEYCLIQRKLHQACQDFLKEDSSHCFFDVSWNEKNYDIGFIYCDSVSYTHLRAHETSA
;
A
#
# COMPACT_ATOMS: atom_id res chain seq x y z
N MET A 1 -5.22 -10.31 -4.87
CA MET A 1 -6.66 -10.19 -5.21
C MET A 1 -7.22 -8.96 -4.54
N LEU A 2 -8.19 -8.29 -5.17
CA LEU A 2 -8.90 -7.16 -4.58
C LEU A 2 -10.04 -7.69 -3.70
N ARG A 3 -10.17 -7.13 -2.48
CA ARG A 3 -11.13 -7.58 -1.47
C ARG A 3 -12.47 -6.88 -1.67
N VAL A 4 -13.54 -7.64 -1.85
CA VAL A 4 -14.89 -7.15 -2.16
C VAL A 4 -15.84 -7.35 -0.98
N LEU A 5 -16.59 -6.30 -0.67
CA LEU A 5 -17.74 -6.34 0.24
C LEU A 5 -19.02 -6.21 -0.60
N LEU A 6 -19.92 -7.18 -0.50
CA LEU A 6 -21.26 -7.11 -1.09
C LEU A 6 -22.27 -6.67 -0.03
N VAL A 7 -23.16 -5.72 -0.38
CA VAL A 7 -24.15 -5.18 0.55
C VAL A 7 -25.52 -5.13 -0.13
N ASP A 8 -26.42 -5.99 0.30
CA ASP A 8 -27.80 -6.07 -0.23
C ASP A 8 -28.69 -6.79 0.80
N ASP A 9 -29.86 -6.28 1.09
CA ASP A 9 -30.79 -6.87 2.05
C ASP A 9 -31.54 -8.10 1.49
N GLU A 10 -31.40 -8.35 0.18
CA GLU A 10 -31.93 -9.52 -0.47
C GLU A 10 -30.89 -10.66 -0.61
N PRO A 11 -30.94 -11.71 0.22
CA PRO A 11 -29.91 -12.78 0.19
C PRO A 11 -29.80 -13.49 -1.18
N PHE A 12 -30.88 -13.54 -1.95
CA PHE A 12 -30.88 -14.12 -3.29
C PHE A 12 -30.11 -13.28 -4.30
N ILE A 13 -30.13 -11.94 -4.15
CA ILE A 13 -29.33 -11.06 -4.99
C ILE A 13 -27.85 -11.24 -4.67
N VAL A 14 -27.48 -11.26 -3.38
CA VAL A 14 -26.09 -11.53 -2.95
C VAL A 14 -25.60 -12.88 -3.50
N GLN A 15 -26.36 -13.96 -3.32
CA GLN A 15 -26.02 -15.28 -3.85
C GLN A 15 -25.92 -15.27 -5.38
N GLY A 16 -26.85 -14.57 -6.04
CA GLY A 16 -26.83 -14.36 -7.48
C GLY A 16 -25.52 -13.71 -7.94
N LEU A 17 -25.12 -12.60 -7.33
CA LEU A 17 -23.88 -11.90 -7.64
C LEU A 17 -22.63 -12.75 -7.40
N MET A 18 -22.62 -13.56 -6.33
CA MET A 18 -21.50 -14.47 -6.02
C MET A 18 -21.28 -15.52 -7.11
N VAL A 19 -22.33 -15.99 -7.75
CA VAL A 19 -22.27 -17.02 -8.82
C VAL A 19 -22.18 -16.40 -10.21
N PHE A 20 -22.66 -15.16 -10.36
CA PHE A 20 -22.81 -14.47 -11.64
C PHE A 20 -21.47 -14.16 -12.30
N VAL A 21 -20.44 -13.90 -11.50
CA VAL A 21 -19.08 -13.57 -11.91
C VAL A 21 -18.11 -14.61 -11.36
N ASP A 22 -17.12 -14.98 -12.14
CA ASP A 22 -15.95 -15.71 -11.64
C ASP A 22 -14.99 -14.68 -11.02
N TRP A 23 -15.21 -14.40 -9.74
CA TRP A 23 -14.49 -13.36 -8.99
C TRP A 23 -12.99 -13.63 -8.93
N GLU A 24 -12.61 -14.88 -8.75
CA GLU A 24 -11.20 -15.28 -8.67
C GLU A 24 -10.49 -15.06 -10.00
N GLN A 25 -11.11 -15.44 -11.11
CA GLN A 25 -10.56 -15.21 -12.45
C GLN A 25 -10.42 -13.73 -12.79
N GLU A 26 -11.34 -12.87 -12.31
CA GLU A 26 -11.26 -11.42 -12.49
C GLU A 26 -10.34 -10.74 -11.47
N GLY A 27 -9.70 -11.50 -10.56
CA GLY A 27 -8.73 -11.00 -9.58
C GLY A 27 -9.35 -10.45 -8.29
N TYR A 28 -10.57 -10.86 -7.95
CA TYR A 28 -11.33 -10.42 -6.79
C TYR A 28 -11.58 -11.55 -5.80
N GLU A 29 -11.77 -11.20 -4.54
CA GLU A 29 -12.18 -12.09 -3.46
C GLU A 29 -13.31 -11.44 -2.66
N ILE A 30 -14.46 -12.09 -2.55
CA ILE A 30 -15.55 -11.64 -1.69
C ILE A 30 -15.19 -12.00 -0.25
N VAL A 31 -14.88 -10.97 0.56
CA VAL A 31 -14.41 -11.16 1.93
C VAL A 31 -15.53 -11.06 2.96
N TYR A 32 -16.62 -10.38 2.61
CA TYR A 32 -17.79 -10.25 3.48
C TYR A 32 -19.06 -9.92 2.69
N THR A 33 -20.20 -10.27 3.26
CA THR A 33 -21.53 -9.86 2.79
C THR A 33 -22.30 -9.24 3.95
N ALA A 34 -22.94 -8.10 3.73
CA ALA A 34 -23.73 -7.40 4.72
C ALA A 34 -25.17 -7.23 4.23
N ALA A 35 -26.12 -7.28 5.15
CA ALA A 35 -27.55 -7.15 4.85
C ALA A 35 -28.02 -5.68 4.83
N ASP A 36 -27.22 -4.76 5.33
CA ASP A 36 -27.50 -3.32 5.30
C ASP A 36 -26.22 -2.47 5.41
N GLY A 37 -26.36 -1.15 5.24
CA GLY A 37 -25.24 -0.24 5.32
C GLY A 37 -24.62 -0.12 6.72
N ALA A 38 -25.37 -0.35 7.79
CA ALA A 38 -24.85 -0.24 9.16
C ALA A 38 -23.94 -1.43 9.52
N GLU A 39 -24.31 -2.63 9.08
CA GLU A 39 -23.47 -3.82 9.17
C GLU A 39 -22.21 -3.66 8.33
N ALA A 40 -22.35 -3.19 7.08
CA ALA A 40 -21.24 -2.90 6.19
C ALA A 40 -20.28 -1.85 6.79
N LEU A 41 -20.79 -0.78 7.39
CA LEU A 41 -20.01 0.26 8.04
C LEU A 41 -19.20 -0.30 9.23
N THR A 42 -19.81 -1.18 10.02
CA THR A 42 -19.14 -1.84 11.15
C THR A 42 -17.95 -2.67 10.65
N TYR A 43 -18.15 -3.45 9.58
CA TYR A 43 -17.09 -4.24 8.98
C TYR A 43 -15.96 -3.37 8.42
N LEU A 44 -16.28 -2.28 7.71
CA LEU A 44 -15.32 -1.36 7.11
C LEU A 44 -14.44 -0.61 8.12
N LYS A 45 -14.91 -0.42 9.36
CA LYS A 45 -14.11 0.18 10.44
C LYS A 45 -12.97 -0.71 10.91
N GLU A 46 -13.12 -2.02 10.80
CA GLU A 46 -12.17 -3.00 11.32
C GLU A 46 -11.33 -3.69 10.23
N HIS A 47 -11.82 -3.65 8.99
CA HIS A 47 -11.23 -4.42 7.90
C HIS A 47 -10.99 -3.56 6.66
N LYS A 48 -9.83 -3.74 6.02
CA LYS A 48 -9.57 -3.13 4.72
C LYS A 48 -10.34 -3.85 3.63
N VAL A 49 -11.02 -3.09 2.80
CA VAL A 49 -11.76 -3.55 1.61
C VAL A 49 -11.31 -2.68 0.44
N ASP A 50 -11.16 -3.28 -0.73
CA ASP A 50 -10.76 -2.55 -1.95
C ASP A 50 -11.97 -2.10 -2.78
N LEU A 51 -13.09 -2.84 -2.72
CA LEU A 51 -14.32 -2.56 -3.48
C LEU A 51 -15.56 -2.88 -2.64
N VAL A 52 -16.51 -1.95 -2.62
CA VAL A 52 -17.86 -2.15 -2.08
C VAL A 52 -18.84 -2.15 -3.24
N ILE A 53 -19.71 -3.16 -3.30
CA ILE A 53 -20.85 -3.22 -4.22
C ILE A 53 -22.11 -3.24 -3.37
N SER A 54 -22.92 -2.20 -3.46
CA SER A 54 -24.06 -1.99 -2.56
C SER A 54 -25.35 -1.71 -3.31
N ASP A 55 -26.44 -2.30 -2.84
CA ASP A 55 -27.77 -1.79 -3.20
C ASP A 55 -27.98 -0.40 -2.62
N ILE A 56 -28.88 0.37 -3.24
CA ILE A 56 -29.27 1.70 -2.74
C ILE A 56 -30.22 1.61 -1.56
N LYS A 57 -31.29 0.83 -1.69
CA LYS A 57 -32.40 0.81 -0.74
C LYS A 57 -32.30 -0.41 0.15
N MET A 58 -31.83 -0.21 1.33
CA MET A 58 -31.74 -1.25 2.36
C MET A 58 -32.34 -0.70 3.67
N PRO A 59 -32.81 -1.58 4.56
CA PRO A 59 -33.22 -1.20 5.90
C PRO A 59 -32.06 -0.61 6.69
N VAL A 60 -32.37 0.09 7.78
CA VAL A 60 -31.44 0.69 8.74
C VAL A 60 -30.56 1.79 8.12
N MET A 61 -29.71 1.47 7.15
CA MET A 61 -28.86 2.41 6.44
C MET A 61 -28.79 2.04 4.95
N SER A 62 -29.10 3.00 4.10
CA SER A 62 -29.04 2.86 2.65
C SER A 62 -27.59 2.82 2.13
N GLY A 63 -27.38 2.33 0.91
CA GLY A 63 -26.05 2.33 0.29
C GLY A 63 -25.49 3.73 0.04
N LEU A 64 -26.36 4.73 -0.19
CA LEU A 64 -25.93 6.13 -0.32
C LEU A 64 -25.51 6.74 1.01
N GLU A 65 -26.23 6.47 2.09
CA GLU A 65 -25.86 6.91 3.44
C GLU A 65 -24.53 6.24 3.89
N LEU A 66 -24.35 4.96 3.55
CA LEU A 66 -23.09 4.27 3.75
C LEU A 66 -21.95 4.98 3.01
N LEU A 67 -22.08 5.22 1.71
CA LEU A 67 -21.08 5.90 0.88
C LEU A 67 -20.76 7.29 1.43
N GLU A 68 -21.78 8.11 1.75
CA GLU A 68 -21.59 9.42 2.36
C GLU A 68 -20.79 9.33 3.66
N THR A 69 -21.18 8.39 4.55
CA THR A 69 -20.55 8.24 5.86
C THR A 69 -19.09 7.84 5.75
N ILE A 70 -18.75 6.85 4.92
CA ILE A 70 -17.36 6.38 4.77
C ILE A 70 -16.45 7.45 4.18
N ARG A 71 -16.95 8.30 3.27
CA ARG A 71 -16.17 9.41 2.68
C ARG A 71 -16.03 10.57 3.67
N ARG A 72 -17.12 11.01 4.30
CA ARG A 72 -17.11 12.14 5.23
C ARG A 72 -16.24 11.86 6.47
N GLU A 73 -16.27 10.63 6.98
CA GLU A 73 -15.54 10.24 8.17
C GLU A 73 -14.16 9.63 7.86
N ASN A 74 -13.75 9.57 6.58
CA ASN A 74 -12.49 8.96 6.12
C ASN A 74 -12.29 7.52 6.65
N ILE A 75 -13.36 6.72 6.66
CA ILE A 75 -13.31 5.33 7.17
C ILE A 75 -12.69 4.39 6.15
N SER A 76 -12.98 4.60 4.87
CA SER A 76 -12.49 3.73 3.80
C SER A 76 -12.38 4.46 2.47
N ASP A 77 -11.27 4.20 1.76
CA ASP A 77 -11.02 4.67 0.38
C ASP A 77 -11.42 3.62 -0.66
N ALA A 78 -12.18 2.57 -0.26
CA ALA A 78 -12.63 1.53 -1.17
C ALA A 78 -13.39 2.13 -2.35
N TYR A 79 -13.16 1.58 -3.55
CA TYR A 79 -14.02 1.88 -4.70
C TYR A 79 -15.46 1.49 -4.35
N PHE A 80 -16.41 2.25 -4.85
CA PHE A 80 -17.81 2.03 -4.50
C PHE A 80 -18.66 1.95 -5.77
N ILE A 81 -19.39 0.84 -5.92
CA ILE A 81 -20.36 0.61 -6.99
C ILE A 81 -21.74 0.54 -6.36
N ILE A 82 -22.68 1.27 -6.92
CA ILE A 82 -24.09 1.22 -6.52
C ILE A 82 -24.87 0.40 -7.53
N LEU A 83 -25.65 -0.55 -7.03
CA LEU A 83 -26.65 -1.27 -7.80
C LEU A 83 -28.04 -0.70 -7.46
N SER A 84 -28.86 -0.36 -8.43
CA SER A 84 -30.16 0.28 -8.18
C SER A 84 -31.25 -0.23 -9.09
N GLY A 85 -32.40 -0.54 -8.52
CA GLY A 85 -33.63 -0.79 -9.29
C GLY A 85 -34.34 0.50 -9.75
N TYR A 86 -33.77 1.67 -9.44
CA TYR A 86 -34.40 2.96 -9.70
C TYR A 86 -33.56 3.83 -10.62
N SER A 87 -34.16 4.32 -11.68
CA SER A 87 -33.57 5.32 -12.59
C SER A 87 -33.69 6.75 -12.08
N ASP A 88 -33.75 6.94 -10.74
CA ASP A 88 -33.89 8.26 -10.17
C ASP A 88 -32.57 9.05 -10.26
N PHE A 89 -32.63 10.12 -11.02
CA PHE A 89 -31.52 11.02 -11.28
C PHE A 89 -30.92 11.60 -9.98
N SER A 90 -31.74 11.78 -8.95
CA SER A 90 -31.31 12.34 -7.67
C SER A 90 -30.33 11.42 -6.95
N TYR A 91 -30.53 10.11 -7.02
CA TYR A 91 -29.60 9.13 -6.42
C TYR A 91 -28.27 9.07 -7.17
N ALA A 92 -28.33 9.08 -8.50
CA ALA A 92 -27.10 9.11 -9.30
C ALA A 92 -26.28 10.39 -9.04
N GLN A 93 -26.95 11.55 -8.91
CA GLN A 93 -26.29 12.81 -8.59
C GLN A 93 -25.62 12.78 -7.20
N GLN A 94 -26.27 12.20 -6.21
CA GLN A 94 -25.69 12.03 -4.87
C GLN A 94 -24.49 11.05 -4.89
N ALA A 95 -24.63 9.93 -5.60
CA ALA A 95 -23.56 8.96 -5.76
C ALA A 95 -22.29 9.58 -6.35
N ILE A 96 -22.43 10.38 -7.40
CA ILE A 96 -21.32 11.10 -8.04
C ILE A 96 -20.68 12.10 -7.05
N ARG A 97 -21.47 12.79 -6.24
CA ARG A 97 -20.98 13.76 -5.26
C ARG A 97 -20.06 13.15 -4.20
N TYR A 98 -20.31 11.89 -3.86
CA TYR A 98 -19.49 11.12 -2.89
C TYR A 98 -18.51 10.15 -3.57
N GLU A 99 -18.14 10.44 -4.81
CA GLU A 99 -17.12 9.69 -5.56
C GLU A 99 -17.44 8.19 -5.72
N CYS A 100 -18.71 7.90 -6.06
CA CYS A 100 -19.07 6.57 -6.53
C CYS A 100 -18.34 6.28 -7.84
N MET A 101 -17.73 5.11 -7.94
CA MET A 101 -17.03 4.69 -9.15
C MET A 101 -17.98 4.39 -10.30
N GLU A 102 -19.12 3.78 -9.99
CA GLU A 102 -20.13 3.43 -10.97
C GLU A 102 -21.52 3.30 -10.33
N TYR A 103 -22.55 3.58 -11.14
CA TYR A 103 -23.94 3.41 -10.78
C TYR A 103 -24.61 2.52 -11.84
N ILE A 104 -24.96 1.29 -11.45
CA ILE A 104 -25.51 0.27 -12.36
C ILE A 104 -26.99 0.08 -12.08
N LEU A 105 -27.79 0.07 -13.13
CA LEU A 105 -29.22 -0.20 -13.01
C LEU A 105 -29.49 -1.72 -12.96
N LYS A 106 -30.36 -2.14 -12.04
CA LYS A 106 -30.91 -3.51 -12.03
C LYS A 106 -31.98 -3.64 -13.14
N PRO A 107 -32.04 -4.72 -13.93
CA PRO A 107 -31.24 -5.94 -13.76
C PRO A 107 -29.79 -5.77 -14.21
N VAL A 108 -28.83 -6.21 -13.38
CA VAL A 108 -27.40 -6.12 -13.67
C VAL A 108 -27.04 -7.04 -14.83
N GLU A 109 -26.50 -6.49 -15.90
CA GLU A 109 -25.96 -7.29 -16.99
C GLU A 109 -24.53 -7.73 -16.70
N LYS A 110 -24.23 -9.01 -17.00
CA LYS A 110 -22.91 -9.60 -16.71
C LYS A 110 -21.77 -8.81 -17.33
N GLU A 111 -21.90 -8.48 -18.59
CA GLU A 111 -20.86 -7.77 -19.34
C GLU A 111 -20.64 -6.33 -18.80
N GLU A 112 -21.69 -5.68 -18.34
CA GLU A 112 -21.62 -4.36 -17.71
C GLU A 112 -20.84 -4.43 -16.40
N LEU A 113 -21.19 -5.37 -15.51
CA LEU A 113 -20.49 -5.56 -14.24
C LEU A 113 -19.02 -5.93 -14.46
N LEU A 114 -18.72 -6.87 -15.37
CA LEU A 114 -17.35 -7.26 -15.72
C LEU A 114 -16.55 -6.06 -16.26
N GLY A 115 -17.16 -5.22 -17.10
CA GLY A 115 -16.53 -4.01 -17.61
C GLY A 115 -16.14 -3.03 -16.49
N VAL A 116 -17.01 -2.87 -15.48
CA VAL A 116 -16.74 -2.03 -14.31
C VAL A 116 -15.64 -2.63 -13.44
N LEU A 117 -15.70 -3.94 -13.14
CA LEU A 117 -14.68 -4.62 -12.34
C LEU A 117 -13.28 -4.47 -12.98
N ARG A 118 -13.17 -4.69 -14.29
CA ARG A 118 -11.89 -4.50 -15.01
C ARG A 118 -11.39 -3.06 -14.96
N ARG A 119 -12.28 -2.05 -14.97
CA ARG A 119 -11.88 -0.65 -14.76
C ARG A 119 -11.36 -0.43 -13.34
N VAL A 120 -12.05 -0.93 -12.32
CA VAL A 120 -11.60 -0.84 -10.92
C VAL A 120 -10.23 -1.48 -10.75
N ALA A 121 -10.03 -2.70 -11.27
CA ALA A 121 -8.75 -3.39 -11.21
C ALA A 121 -7.61 -2.56 -11.82
N LYS A 122 -7.84 -2.00 -13.02
CA LYS A 122 -6.85 -1.16 -13.72
C LYS A 122 -6.51 0.12 -12.95
N VAL A 123 -7.52 0.80 -12.40
CA VAL A 123 -7.30 2.03 -11.61
C VAL A 123 -6.57 1.72 -10.31
N SER A 124 -6.94 0.63 -9.64
CA SER A 124 -6.28 0.16 -8.42
C SER A 124 -4.81 -0.21 -8.66
N GLU A 125 -4.51 -0.90 -9.75
CA GLU A 125 -3.14 -1.25 -10.13
C GLU A 125 -2.31 0.00 -10.41
N ALA A 126 -2.84 0.95 -11.19
CA ALA A 126 -2.16 2.22 -11.46
C ALA A 126 -1.92 3.05 -10.18
N ALA A 127 -2.88 3.07 -9.25
CA ALA A 127 -2.73 3.74 -7.96
C ALA A 127 -1.62 3.08 -7.11
N ARG A 128 -1.58 1.74 -7.06
CA ARG A 128 -0.53 0.98 -6.35
C ARG A 128 0.86 1.19 -6.95
N GLU A 129 0.96 1.24 -8.29
CA GLU A 129 2.23 1.54 -8.96
C GLU A 129 2.72 2.96 -8.68
N ASN A 130 1.81 3.93 -8.71
CA ASN A 130 2.14 5.32 -8.41
C ASN A 130 2.59 5.48 -6.95
N GLU A 131 1.91 4.82 -6.01
CA GLU A 131 2.31 4.85 -4.60
C GLU A 131 3.69 4.21 -4.39
N LYS A 132 3.96 3.06 -5.02
CA LYS A 132 5.30 2.45 -4.99
C LYS A 132 6.39 3.36 -5.57
N LYS A 133 6.09 4.05 -6.69
CA LYS A 133 7.03 5.00 -7.29
C LYS A 133 7.29 6.19 -6.37
N LYS A 134 6.24 6.70 -5.73
CA LYS A 134 6.34 7.79 -4.76
C LYS A 134 7.19 7.39 -3.55
N GLN A 135 6.90 6.24 -2.94
CA GLN A 135 7.68 5.71 -1.81
C GLN A 135 9.15 5.49 -2.18
N LYS A 136 9.42 4.93 -3.37
CA LYS A 136 10.79 4.77 -3.86
C LYS A 136 11.51 6.11 -3.99
N LEU A 137 10.85 7.13 -4.56
CA LEU A 137 11.43 8.46 -4.73
C LEU A 137 11.68 9.14 -3.38
N GLU A 138 10.76 9.03 -2.44
CA GLU A 138 10.92 9.54 -1.07
C GLU A 138 12.10 8.87 -0.37
N HIS A 139 12.23 7.55 -0.51
CA HIS A 139 13.37 6.81 0.04
C HIS A 139 14.70 7.24 -0.59
N GLU A 140 14.79 7.35 -1.91
CA GLU A 140 15.99 7.82 -2.61
C GLU A 140 16.36 9.25 -2.19
N TYR A 141 15.37 10.11 -2.00
CA TYR A 141 15.60 11.48 -1.56
C TYR A 141 16.07 11.53 -0.11
N LEU A 142 15.52 10.72 0.78
CA LEU A 142 15.96 10.59 2.16
C LEU A 142 17.40 10.07 2.23
N ALA A 143 17.75 9.03 1.50
CA ALA A 143 19.08 8.48 1.41
C ALA A 143 20.11 9.54 0.95
N ARG A 144 19.76 10.31 -0.07
CA ARG A 144 20.60 11.42 -0.57
C ARG A 144 20.86 12.49 0.49
N ASN A 145 19.85 12.87 1.25
CA ASN A 145 20.00 13.84 2.33
C ASN A 145 20.91 13.30 3.46
N ILE A 146 20.77 12.01 3.80
CA ILE A 146 21.63 11.35 4.79
C ILE A 146 23.09 11.30 4.31
N ILE A 147 23.34 10.93 3.06
CA ILE A 147 24.70 10.94 2.48
C ILE A 147 25.30 12.35 2.53
N ALA A 148 24.53 13.38 2.19
CA ALA A 148 24.97 14.76 2.28
C ALA A 148 25.36 15.15 3.73
N LEU A 149 24.59 14.71 4.71
CA LEU A 149 24.89 14.90 6.13
C LEU A 149 26.21 14.21 6.52
N LEU A 150 26.39 12.95 6.16
CA LEU A 150 27.59 12.17 6.47
C LEU A 150 28.84 12.75 5.81
N CYS A 151 28.71 13.30 4.60
CA CYS A 151 29.80 13.99 3.89
C CYS A 151 30.07 15.42 4.37
N GLY A 152 29.35 15.92 5.36
CA GLY A 152 29.47 17.31 5.82
C GLY A 152 29.01 18.37 4.81
N LYS A 153 28.26 17.95 3.78
CA LYS A 153 27.72 18.80 2.70
C LYS A 153 26.20 18.98 2.84
N TYR A 154 25.76 19.45 4.00
CA TYR A 154 24.36 19.60 4.34
C TYR A 154 24.00 21.02 4.73
N ASP A 155 22.74 21.36 4.59
CA ASP A 155 22.15 22.60 5.08
C ASP A 155 20.97 22.31 6.04
N THR A 156 20.30 23.37 6.47
CA THR A 156 19.15 23.28 7.37
C THR A 156 17.98 22.52 6.73
N VAL A 157 17.81 22.62 5.41
CA VAL A 157 16.72 21.96 4.66
C VAL A 157 16.94 20.44 4.67
N ASN A 158 18.17 19.97 4.46
CA ASN A 158 18.51 18.56 4.54
C ASN A 158 18.21 18.01 5.94
N LEU A 159 18.59 18.74 7.00
CA LEU A 159 18.33 18.31 8.38
C LEU A 159 16.85 18.25 8.73
N GLU A 160 16.08 19.26 8.34
CA GLU A 160 14.64 19.31 8.57
C GLU A 160 13.92 18.16 7.83
N TYR A 161 14.33 17.87 6.59
CA TYR A 161 13.79 16.79 5.83
C TYR A 161 14.06 15.42 6.51
N ILE A 162 15.29 15.15 6.92
CA ILE A 162 15.63 13.92 7.65
C ILE A 162 14.79 13.79 8.93
N LYS A 163 14.70 14.85 9.72
CA LYS A 163 13.92 14.87 10.97
C LYS A 163 12.42 14.63 10.75
N SER A 164 11.86 15.08 9.63
CA SER A 164 10.44 14.88 9.32
C SER A 164 10.11 13.50 8.76
N HIS A 165 11.11 12.79 8.23
CA HIS A 165 10.90 11.47 7.58
C HIS A 165 11.51 10.30 8.37
N MET A 166 12.33 10.59 9.38
CA MET A 166 12.86 9.58 10.29
C MET A 166 12.43 9.87 11.72
N ASN A 167 11.99 8.83 12.40
CA ASN A 167 11.71 8.90 13.84
C ASN A 167 13.03 8.82 14.61
N LEU A 168 13.76 9.96 14.66
CA LEU A 168 15.06 10.02 15.31
C LEU A 168 14.87 10.06 16.83
N SER A 169 15.38 9.03 17.51
CA SER A 169 15.56 9.02 18.96
C SER A 169 16.90 9.64 19.34
N ASP A 170 17.15 9.83 20.65
CA ASP A 170 18.44 10.33 21.15
C ASP A 170 19.64 9.40 20.83
N SER A 171 19.38 8.18 20.36
CA SER A 171 20.37 7.17 20.01
C SER A 171 20.31 6.82 18.53
N VAL A 172 20.94 7.63 17.69
CA VAL A 172 21.12 7.35 16.26
C VAL A 172 22.43 6.64 16.05
N ARG A 173 22.42 5.52 15.34
CA ARG A 173 23.62 4.77 14.97
C ARG A 173 23.74 4.66 13.46
N TYR A 174 24.96 4.82 12.99
CA TYR A 174 25.34 4.53 11.62
C TYR A 174 26.04 3.17 11.57
N VAL A 175 25.63 2.32 10.64
CA VAL A 175 26.22 1.03 10.37
C VAL A 175 26.61 0.96 8.91
N TYR A 176 27.81 0.48 8.68
CA TYR A 176 28.38 0.24 7.37
C TYR A 176 28.52 -1.27 7.17
N LEU A 177 27.96 -1.78 6.10
CA LEU A 177 28.04 -3.17 5.70
C LEU A 177 28.92 -3.28 4.46
N GLU A 178 30.03 -3.95 4.61
CA GLU A 178 30.92 -4.30 3.51
C GLU A 178 30.70 -5.78 3.19
N PRO A 179 30.38 -6.15 1.95
CA PRO A 179 30.34 -7.55 1.56
C PRO A 179 31.75 -8.11 1.58
N TYR A 180 32.01 -9.01 2.54
CA TYR A 180 33.31 -9.63 2.73
C TYR A 180 33.37 -11.00 2.02
N ASP A 181 34.48 -11.29 1.34
CA ASP A 181 34.77 -12.59 0.71
C ASP A 181 33.79 -13.01 -0.42
N ILE A 182 33.66 -12.14 -1.41
CA ILE A 182 32.93 -12.48 -2.64
C ILE A 182 33.77 -13.37 -3.59
N GLY A 183 34.94 -13.83 -3.16
CA GLY A 183 35.90 -14.60 -3.97
C GLY A 183 36.80 -13.72 -4.82
N ASP A 184 37.71 -14.32 -5.55
CA ASP A 184 38.64 -13.60 -6.44
C ASP A 184 37.87 -13.11 -7.70
N MET A 185 37.32 -11.90 -7.61
CA MET A 185 36.39 -11.31 -8.55
C MET A 185 37.07 -10.51 -9.67
N SER A 186 38.37 -10.72 -9.87
CA SER A 186 39.15 -10.02 -10.90
C SER A 186 38.71 -10.29 -12.37
N GLU A 187 37.81 -11.26 -12.58
CA GLU A 187 37.32 -11.67 -13.89
C GLU A 187 35.79 -11.66 -14.05
N GLN A 188 35.03 -11.21 -13.03
CA GLN A 188 33.56 -11.21 -13.12
C GLN A 188 33.02 -9.88 -13.63
N GLU A 189 32.02 -9.95 -14.50
CA GLU A 189 31.39 -8.79 -15.13
C GLU A 189 30.67 -7.89 -14.11
N ASP A 190 30.68 -6.57 -14.30
CA ASP A 190 30.04 -5.54 -13.43
C ASP A 190 28.57 -5.83 -13.07
N GLY A 191 27.89 -6.67 -13.83
CA GLY A 191 26.51 -7.09 -13.59
C GLY A 191 26.32 -8.00 -12.36
N GLU A 192 27.31 -8.80 -11.99
CA GLU A 192 27.22 -9.73 -10.84
C GLU A 192 27.29 -9.01 -9.49
N TYR A 193 28.10 -7.96 -9.40
CA TYR A 193 28.19 -7.10 -8.22
C TYR A 193 26.89 -6.38 -7.93
N CYS A 194 26.26 -5.81 -8.96
CA CYS A 194 24.94 -5.20 -8.83
C CYS A 194 23.88 -6.18 -8.31
N LEU A 195 23.99 -7.46 -8.67
CA LEU A 195 23.06 -8.49 -8.22
C LEU A 195 23.27 -8.82 -6.73
N ILE A 196 24.53 -8.90 -6.28
CA ILE A 196 24.88 -9.16 -4.88
C ILE A 196 24.44 -8.00 -3.99
N GLN A 197 24.74 -6.77 -4.39
CA GLN A 197 24.30 -5.57 -3.68
C GLN A 197 22.78 -5.53 -3.53
N ARG A 198 22.04 -5.82 -4.62
CA ARG A 198 20.56 -5.88 -4.58
C ARG A 198 20.06 -6.96 -3.63
N LYS A 199 20.68 -8.15 -3.63
CA LYS A 199 20.32 -9.24 -2.71
C LYS A 199 20.60 -8.87 -1.26
N LEU A 200 21.75 -8.22 -0.99
CA LEU A 200 22.09 -7.75 0.34
C LEU A 200 21.12 -6.67 0.82
N HIS A 201 20.81 -5.71 -0.05
CA HIS A 201 19.84 -4.65 0.22
C HIS A 201 18.45 -5.24 0.54
N GLN A 202 18.00 -6.20 -0.27
CA GLN A 202 16.73 -6.90 -0.04
C GLN A 202 16.73 -7.68 1.28
N ALA A 203 17.81 -8.40 1.58
CA ALA A 203 17.95 -9.15 2.84
C ALA A 203 17.92 -8.22 4.07
N CYS A 204 18.55 -7.04 3.97
CA CYS A 204 18.50 -6.03 5.01
C CYS A 204 17.08 -5.46 5.19
N GLN A 205 16.39 -5.16 4.11
CA GLN A 205 14.99 -4.70 4.16
C GLN A 205 14.06 -5.75 4.78
N ASP A 206 14.18 -7.01 4.37
CA ASP A 206 13.38 -8.11 4.88
C ASP A 206 13.62 -8.34 6.39
N PHE A 207 14.87 -8.15 6.84
CA PHE A 207 15.26 -8.34 8.23
C PHE A 207 14.79 -7.21 9.15
N LEU A 208 14.94 -5.95 8.72
CA LEU A 208 14.66 -4.79 9.57
C LEU A 208 13.20 -4.34 9.53
N LYS A 209 12.40 -4.84 8.59
CA LYS A 209 11.05 -4.37 8.26
C LYS A 209 11.02 -2.87 7.93
N GLU A 210 10.05 -2.43 7.16
CA GLU A 210 9.87 -1.01 6.87
C GLU A 210 9.43 -0.27 8.14
N ASP A 211 10.36 0.47 8.73
CA ASP A 211 10.14 1.34 9.87
C ASP A 211 10.79 2.70 9.58
N SER A 212 10.13 3.78 9.96
CA SER A 212 10.65 5.15 9.85
C SER A 212 11.86 5.44 10.75
N SER A 213 12.29 4.47 11.56
CA SER A 213 13.46 4.58 12.43
C SER A 213 14.78 4.25 11.73
N HIS A 214 14.75 3.73 10.50
CA HIS A 214 15.97 3.36 9.76
C HIS A 214 15.88 3.73 8.27
N CYS A 215 17.02 3.92 7.66
CA CYS A 215 17.16 4.18 6.23
C CYS A 215 18.40 3.48 5.69
N PHE A 216 18.25 2.77 4.58
CA PHE A 216 19.33 2.14 3.83
C PHE A 216 19.73 3.03 2.66
N PHE A 217 21.00 2.99 2.31
CA PHE A 217 21.51 3.68 1.13
C PHE A 217 22.78 3.01 0.61
N ASP A 218 22.98 3.09 -0.69
CA ASP A 218 24.19 2.60 -1.32
C ASP A 218 25.33 3.58 -1.07
N VAL A 219 26.46 3.07 -0.58
CA VAL A 219 27.66 3.85 -0.32
C VAL A 219 28.65 3.57 -1.44
N SER A 220 28.65 4.41 -2.47
CA SER A 220 29.60 4.31 -3.58
C SER A 220 30.67 5.39 -3.42
N TRP A 221 31.78 5.08 -2.78
CA TRP A 221 32.94 5.98 -2.68
C TRP A 221 33.84 5.92 -3.93
N ASN A 222 33.80 4.77 -4.64
CA ASN A 222 34.48 4.53 -5.89
C ASN A 222 33.60 3.68 -6.80
N GLU A 223 33.82 3.70 -8.11
CA GLU A 223 33.03 2.98 -9.13
C GLU A 223 32.98 1.45 -8.97
N LYS A 224 33.67 0.89 -7.98
CA LYS A 224 33.79 -0.56 -7.71
C LYS A 224 33.33 -1.02 -6.33
N ASN A 225 32.88 -0.13 -5.46
CA ASN A 225 32.44 -0.51 -4.12
C ASN A 225 30.89 -0.58 -4.05
N TYR A 226 30.41 -1.76 -3.71
CA TYR A 226 28.97 -2.06 -3.59
C TYR A 226 28.55 -2.18 -2.11
N ASP A 227 29.01 -1.23 -1.30
CA ASP A 227 28.78 -1.20 0.13
C ASP A 227 27.41 -0.61 0.44
N ILE A 228 26.78 -1.09 1.51
CA ILE A 228 25.52 -0.60 2.00
C ILE A 228 25.73 0.09 3.32
N GLY A 229 25.28 1.35 3.41
CA GLY A 229 25.17 2.06 4.68
C GLY A 229 23.74 2.03 5.17
N PHE A 230 23.54 2.02 6.48
CA PHE A 230 22.23 2.31 7.04
C PHE A 230 22.34 3.09 8.34
N ILE A 231 21.35 3.92 8.58
CA ILE A 231 21.15 4.60 9.85
C ILE A 231 19.94 3.98 10.51
N TYR A 232 20.05 3.70 11.80
CA TYR A 232 18.92 3.27 12.61
C TYR A 232 18.90 3.99 13.95
N CYS A 233 17.69 4.16 14.48
CA CYS A 233 17.48 4.65 15.82
C CYS A 233 17.27 3.45 16.76
N ASP A 234 18.06 3.36 17.82
CA ASP A 234 17.97 2.32 18.84
C ASP A 234 16.73 2.59 19.72
N SER A 235 15.54 2.23 19.25
CA SER A 235 14.41 2.07 20.15
C SER A 235 14.60 0.74 20.87
N VAL A 236 14.42 0.71 22.15
CA VAL A 236 14.74 -0.34 23.16
C VAL A 236 14.44 -1.81 22.80
N SER A 237 13.90 -2.11 21.62
CA SER A 237 13.48 -3.45 21.17
C SER A 237 14.51 -4.25 20.35
N TYR A 238 15.62 -3.68 19.93
CA TYR A 238 16.60 -4.39 19.09
C TYR A 238 17.79 -4.96 19.88
N THR A 239 17.52 -5.63 21.00
CA THR A 239 18.55 -6.37 21.76
C THR A 239 19.20 -7.54 20.99
N HIS A 240 18.67 -7.90 19.83
CA HIS A 240 19.17 -9.02 19.02
C HIS A 240 20.29 -8.65 18.03
N LEU A 241 20.56 -7.38 17.78
CA LEU A 241 21.70 -6.94 16.94
C LEU A 241 23.03 -6.88 17.70
N ARG A 242 23.06 -7.20 19.01
CA ARG A 242 24.30 -7.29 19.81
C ARG A 242 25.07 -8.57 19.60
N ALA A 243 24.71 -9.46 18.72
CA ALA A 243 25.46 -10.66 18.45
C ALA A 243 26.56 -10.36 17.44
N HIS A 244 27.81 -10.31 17.94
CA HIS A 244 29.12 -10.25 17.29
C HIS A 244 29.80 -8.87 17.21
N GLU A 245 29.94 -8.19 18.35
CA GLU A 245 31.22 -7.53 18.62
C GLU A 245 32.25 -8.62 18.93
N THR A 246 32.89 -9.15 17.91
CA THR A 246 34.09 -9.92 18.13
C THR A 246 35.21 -8.93 18.51
N SER A 247 35.54 -8.93 19.79
CA SER A 247 36.79 -8.39 20.30
C SER A 247 37.95 -9.00 19.52
N ALA A 248 38.69 -8.19 18.80
CA ALA A 248 40.06 -8.42 18.41
C ALA A 248 40.95 -7.36 19.03
#